data_364253fa411d3267d310697b6a6b06f4
#
_entry.id   364253fa411d3267d310697b6a6b06f4
#
_cell.length_a   1.000
_cell.length_b   1.000
_cell.length_c   1.000
_cell.angle_alpha   90.00
_cell.angle_beta   90.00
_cell.angle_gamma   90.00
#
_symmetry.space_group_name_H-M   'P 1'
#
loop_
_entity.id
_entity.type
_entity.pdbx_description
1 polymer ?
#
loop_
_entity_poly.entity_id
_entity_poly.type
_entity_poly.pdbx_seq_one_letter_code
_entity_poly.pdbx_strand_id
1 'polypeptide(L)'
;MLLLVGAISGTCFAQDGNTMKTFDPAFAHTVYFWFKNPGDTDGRARFESSLKKFLKNSKYAKTDFIGIPPKATRDVVDDSYTYSLIVTFDSAESQENYQNEEAHLLFIEECKDLWERVVVYDSFGL
;
A
#
# COMPACT_ATOMS: atom_id res chain seq x y z
N MET A 1 51.78 -38.26 -19.44
CA MET A 1 50.34 -37.95 -19.73
C MET A 1 49.74 -37.36 -18.48
N LEU A 2 49.66 -36.02 -18.43
CA LEU A 2 49.23 -35.26 -17.23
C LEU A 2 47.78 -34.84 -17.45
N LEU A 3 46.87 -35.41 -16.65
CA LEU A 3 45.44 -35.03 -16.67
C LEU A 3 45.24 -33.80 -15.76
N LEU A 4 44.93 -32.68 -16.39
CA LEU A 4 44.53 -31.45 -15.70
C LEU A 4 43.04 -31.55 -15.35
N VAL A 5 42.72 -31.70 -14.07
CA VAL A 5 41.33 -31.60 -13.57
C VAL A 5 41.04 -30.13 -13.32
N GLY A 6 40.24 -29.53 -14.21
CA GLY A 6 39.76 -28.19 -14.03
C GLY A 6 38.64 -28.13 -12.99
N ALA A 7 38.87 -27.45 -11.88
CA ALA A 7 37.84 -27.13 -10.90
C ALA A 7 36.94 -26.02 -11.46
N ILE A 8 35.66 -26.33 -11.71
CA ILE A 8 34.63 -25.34 -12.03
C ILE A 8 34.15 -24.75 -10.72
N SER A 9 34.60 -23.53 -10.41
CA SER A 9 34.05 -22.75 -9.30
C SER A 9 32.69 -22.24 -9.71
N GLY A 10 31.63 -22.90 -9.27
CA GLY A 10 30.27 -22.41 -9.39
C GLY A 10 30.08 -21.22 -8.46
N THR A 11 30.01 -20.02 -9.03
CA THR A 11 29.53 -18.83 -8.32
C THR A 11 28.05 -19.00 -8.05
N CYS A 12 27.70 -19.30 -6.80
CA CYS A 12 26.33 -19.28 -6.33
C CYS A 12 25.88 -17.79 -6.25
N PHE A 13 25.11 -17.33 -7.23
CA PHE A 13 24.40 -16.06 -7.10
C PHE A 13 23.32 -16.25 -6.06
N ALA A 14 23.47 -15.60 -4.90
CA ALA A 14 22.38 -15.45 -3.96
C ALA A 14 21.29 -14.64 -4.68
N GLN A 15 20.17 -15.29 -4.99
CA GLN A 15 18.96 -14.56 -5.39
C GLN A 15 18.52 -13.76 -4.18
N ASP A 16 18.63 -12.43 -4.26
CA ASP A 16 17.97 -11.54 -3.33
C ASP A 16 16.49 -11.88 -3.33
N GLY A 17 16.03 -12.42 -2.18
CA GLY A 17 14.65 -12.87 -1.99
C GLY A 17 13.68 -11.70 -1.90
N ASN A 18 13.51 -10.96 -3.00
CA ASN A 18 12.37 -10.06 -3.16
C ASN A 18 11.15 -10.92 -3.50
N THR A 19 10.57 -11.54 -2.47
CA THR A 19 9.28 -12.23 -2.60
C THR A 19 8.24 -11.17 -2.92
N MET A 20 7.80 -11.12 -4.19
CA MET A 20 6.66 -10.30 -4.59
C MET A 20 5.46 -10.71 -3.73
N LYS A 21 4.92 -9.73 -2.99
CA LYS A 21 3.69 -9.95 -2.23
C LYS A 21 2.56 -10.29 -3.20
N THR A 22 1.91 -11.42 -2.99
CA THR A 22 0.78 -11.86 -3.79
C THR A 22 -0.49 -11.22 -3.25
N PHE A 23 -1.36 -10.75 -4.16
CA PHE A 23 -2.69 -10.25 -3.80
C PHE A 23 -3.44 -11.32 -2.99
N ASP A 24 -3.94 -10.94 -1.81
CA ASP A 24 -4.78 -11.81 -1.00
C ASP A 24 -6.26 -11.51 -1.27
N PRO A 25 -7.03 -12.47 -1.80
CA PRO A 25 -8.43 -12.25 -2.15
C PRO A 25 -9.39 -12.36 -0.96
N ALA A 26 -8.91 -12.63 0.25
CA ALA A 26 -9.79 -12.87 1.39
C ALA A 26 -10.50 -11.59 1.86
N PHE A 27 -9.79 -10.47 1.89
CA PHE A 27 -10.35 -9.20 2.34
C PHE A 27 -9.67 -8.01 1.65
N ALA A 28 -10.47 -7.08 1.14
CA ALA A 28 -10.00 -5.84 0.56
C ALA A 28 -10.54 -4.62 1.31
N HIS A 29 -9.65 -3.72 1.65
CA HIS A 29 -9.91 -2.44 2.32
C HIS A 29 -9.58 -1.33 1.36
N THR A 30 -10.60 -0.62 0.88
CA THR A 30 -10.47 0.44 -0.12
C THR A 30 -10.84 1.77 0.53
N VAL A 31 -9.92 2.73 0.47
CA VAL A 31 -10.05 4.02 1.13
C VAL A 31 -9.90 5.15 0.11
N TYR A 32 -10.78 6.14 0.17
CA TYR A 32 -10.71 7.34 -0.64
C TYR A 32 -10.59 8.56 0.27
N PHE A 33 -9.68 9.48 -0.09
CA PHE A 33 -9.39 10.70 0.67
C PHE A 33 -9.70 11.92 -0.18
N TRP A 34 -10.45 12.86 0.38
CA TRP A 34 -10.66 14.19 -0.18
C TRP A 34 -9.92 15.22 0.67
N PHE A 35 -8.93 15.87 0.09
CA PHE A 35 -8.16 16.90 0.78
C PHE A 35 -8.92 18.21 0.85
N LYS A 36 -8.72 18.97 1.94
CA LYS A 36 -9.19 20.35 2.09
C LYS A 36 -8.60 21.25 1.01
N ASN A 37 -7.32 21.03 0.69
CA ASN A 37 -6.58 21.74 -0.35
C ASN A 37 -5.81 20.74 -1.23
N PRO A 38 -6.44 20.17 -2.27
CA PRO A 38 -5.79 19.18 -3.13
C PRO A 38 -4.63 19.74 -3.96
N GLY A 39 -4.48 21.06 -4.07
CA GLY A 39 -3.37 21.75 -4.72
C GLY A 39 -2.14 21.97 -3.84
N ASP A 40 -2.20 21.66 -2.54
CA ASP A 40 -1.08 21.80 -1.61
C ASP A 40 -0.03 20.70 -1.87
N THR A 41 1.05 21.08 -2.55
CA THR A 41 2.13 20.16 -2.91
C THR A 41 2.90 19.63 -1.70
N ASP A 42 3.10 20.44 -0.67
CA ASP A 42 3.80 20.03 0.56
C ASP A 42 2.92 19.07 1.37
N GLY A 43 1.62 19.35 1.47
CA GLY A 43 0.65 18.46 2.10
C GLY A 43 0.56 17.11 1.39
N ARG A 44 0.57 17.11 0.07
CA ARG A 44 0.59 15.86 -0.74
C ARG A 44 1.86 15.06 -0.49
N ALA A 45 3.02 15.70 -0.49
CA ALA A 45 4.30 15.03 -0.21
C ALA A 45 4.33 14.43 1.20
N ARG A 46 3.84 15.15 2.21
CA ARG A 46 3.71 14.67 3.58
C ARG A 46 2.80 13.44 3.67
N PHE A 47 1.63 13.50 3.04
CA PHE A 47 0.69 12.38 3.01
C PHE A 47 1.30 11.14 2.36
N GLU A 48 1.90 11.27 1.18
CA GLU A 48 2.51 10.15 0.46
C GLU A 48 3.65 9.51 1.25
N SER A 49 4.52 10.32 1.85
CA SER A 49 5.63 9.84 2.67
C SER A 49 5.13 9.10 3.93
N SER A 50 4.17 9.69 4.64
CA SER A 50 3.61 9.11 5.86
C SER A 50 2.84 7.81 5.56
N LEU A 51 2.02 7.79 4.50
CA LEU A 51 1.28 6.61 4.10
C LEU A 51 2.20 5.46 3.68
N LYS A 52 3.23 5.74 2.87
CA LYS A 52 4.22 4.74 2.47
C LYS A 52 4.98 4.18 3.68
N LYS A 53 5.35 5.04 4.63
CA LYS A 53 5.98 4.62 5.89
C LYS A 53 5.06 3.69 6.68
N PHE A 54 3.79 4.06 6.81
CA PHE A 54 2.80 3.23 7.49
C PHE A 54 2.67 1.85 6.84
N LEU A 55 2.43 1.79 5.54
CA LEU A 55 2.24 0.52 4.83
C LEU A 55 3.48 -0.38 4.89
N LYS A 56 4.69 0.20 4.84
CA LYS A 56 5.94 -0.53 5.01
C LYS A 56 6.09 -1.15 6.40
N ASN A 57 5.60 -0.47 7.44
CA ASN A 57 5.72 -0.89 8.84
C ASN A 57 4.54 -1.72 9.34
N SER A 58 3.43 -1.79 8.57
CA SER A 58 2.30 -2.62 8.92
C SER A 58 2.68 -4.09 8.99
N LYS A 59 2.22 -4.76 10.05
CA LYS A 59 2.41 -6.21 10.25
C LYS A 59 1.33 -7.04 9.56
N TYR A 60 0.23 -6.42 9.17
CA TYR A 60 -0.99 -7.10 8.72
C TYR A 60 -1.30 -6.91 7.25
N ALA A 61 -0.91 -5.79 6.64
CA ALA A 61 -1.12 -5.52 5.23
C ALA A 61 -0.38 -6.55 4.35
N LYS A 62 -1.10 -7.22 3.46
CA LYS A 62 -0.51 -8.20 2.51
C LYS A 62 -0.06 -7.53 1.22
N THR A 63 -0.94 -6.78 0.59
CA THR A 63 -0.64 -5.96 -0.58
C THR A 63 -1.21 -4.58 -0.39
N ASP A 64 -0.63 -3.60 -1.04
CA ASP A 64 -1.10 -2.22 -1.02
C ASP A 64 -0.97 -1.56 -2.39
N PHE A 65 -1.83 -0.58 -2.63
CA PHE A 65 -1.83 0.27 -3.81
C PHE A 65 -2.23 1.67 -3.39
N ILE A 66 -1.44 2.67 -3.77
CA ILE A 66 -1.76 4.09 -3.60
C ILE A 66 -1.99 4.67 -4.98
N GLY A 67 -3.13 5.33 -5.20
CA GLY A 67 -3.51 5.89 -6.49
C GLY A 67 -4.00 7.33 -6.40
N ILE A 68 -4.04 7.95 -7.58
CA ILE A 68 -4.68 9.23 -7.82
C ILE A 68 -5.74 9.03 -8.92
N PRO A 69 -6.82 9.82 -8.96
CA PRO A 69 -7.85 9.65 -9.98
C PRO A 69 -7.32 10.06 -11.36
N PRO A 70 -7.62 9.28 -12.42
CA PRO A 70 -7.50 9.78 -13.78
C PRO A 70 -8.62 10.78 -14.05
N LYS A 71 -8.47 11.60 -15.08
CA LYS A 71 -9.58 12.46 -15.53
C LYS A 71 -10.75 11.58 -16.00
N ALA A 72 -11.92 11.78 -15.41
CA ALA A 72 -13.12 11.04 -15.79
C ALA A 72 -13.58 11.42 -17.21
N THR A 73 -13.95 10.39 -17.98
CA THR A 73 -14.51 10.51 -19.34
C THR A 73 -15.90 9.90 -19.47
N ARG A 74 -16.39 9.29 -18.39
CA ARG A 74 -17.70 8.65 -18.29
C ARG A 74 -18.39 9.07 -17.01
N ASP A 75 -19.72 9.24 -17.03
CA ASP A 75 -20.50 9.72 -15.90
C ASP A 75 -20.43 8.81 -14.66
N VAL A 76 -20.18 7.51 -14.86
CA VAL A 76 -20.06 6.54 -13.77
C VAL A 76 -18.71 6.54 -13.07
N VAL A 77 -17.73 7.30 -13.59
CA VAL A 77 -16.39 7.41 -13.01
C VAL A 77 -16.31 8.66 -12.16
N ASP A 78 -16.15 8.47 -10.85
CA ASP A 78 -15.93 9.55 -9.90
C ASP A 78 -14.42 9.81 -9.76
N ASP A 79 -13.98 10.98 -10.20
CA ASP A 79 -12.59 11.44 -10.09
C ASP A 79 -12.44 12.57 -9.04
N SER A 80 -13.41 12.72 -8.16
CA SER A 80 -13.44 13.82 -7.18
C SER A 80 -12.47 13.67 -6.02
N TYR A 81 -11.99 12.46 -5.75
CA TYR A 81 -11.08 12.19 -4.63
C TYR A 81 -9.65 12.64 -4.92
N THR A 82 -8.85 12.84 -3.88
CA THR A 82 -7.44 13.21 -3.99
C THR A 82 -6.52 12.00 -4.07
N TYR A 83 -6.75 11.00 -3.22
CA TYR A 83 -6.01 9.74 -3.18
C TYR A 83 -6.94 8.57 -2.96
N SER A 84 -6.55 7.42 -3.54
CA SER A 84 -7.11 6.12 -3.20
C SER A 84 -6.04 5.22 -2.59
N LEU A 85 -6.48 4.34 -1.70
CA LEU A 85 -5.67 3.31 -1.09
C LEU A 85 -6.41 1.99 -1.18
N ILE A 86 -5.74 0.94 -1.63
CA ILE A 86 -6.27 -0.42 -1.60
C ILE A 86 -5.28 -1.27 -0.82
N VAL A 87 -5.74 -1.90 0.25
CA VAL A 87 -4.94 -2.82 1.06
C VAL A 87 -5.67 -4.15 1.13
N THR A 88 -4.96 -5.25 0.97
CA THR A 88 -5.54 -6.59 1.15
C THR A 88 -5.02 -7.25 2.41
N PHE A 89 -5.85 -8.14 2.96
CA PHE A 89 -5.59 -8.86 4.19
C PHE A 89 -6.00 -10.33 4.05
N ASP A 90 -5.41 -11.18 4.86
CA ASP A 90 -5.79 -12.60 4.94
C ASP A 90 -7.11 -12.83 5.70
N SER A 91 -7.59 -11.84 6.44
CA SER A 91 -8.85 -11.90 7.20
C SER A 91 -9.36 -10.52 7.59
N ALA A 92 -10.62 -10.43 7.97
CA ALA A 92 -11.19 -9.23 8.59
C ALA A 92 -10.54 -8.93 9.96
N GLU A 93 -10.13 -9.93 10.71
CA GLU A 93 -9.42 -9.76 11.98
C GLU A 93 -8.06 -9.08 11.76
N SER A 94 -7.32 -9.48 10.73
CA SER A 94 -6.06 -8.82 10.37
C SER A 94 -6.27 -7.35 10.01
N GLN A 95 -7.36 -7.00 9.32
CA GLN A 95 -7.71 -5.60 9.02
C GLN A 95 -8.03 -4.84 10.31
N GLU A 96 -8.75 -5.43 11.25
CA GLU A 96 -9.04 -4.80 12.54
C GLU A 96 -7.75 -4.55 13.34
N ASN A 97 -6.82 -5.49 13.34
CA ASN A 97 -5.51 -5.32 13.98
C ASN A 97 -4.68 -4.22 13.30
N TYR A 98 -4.70 -4.16 11.96
CA TYR A 98 -4.09 -3.09 11.18
C TYR A 98 -4.65 -1.70 11.57
N GLN A 99 -5.95 -1.60 11.79
CA GLN A 99 -6.62 -0.36 12.18
C GLN A 99 -6.12 0.17 13.54
N ASN A 100 -5.71 -0.72 14.43
CA ASN A 100 -5.30 -0.42 15.80
C ASN A 100 -3.78 -0.42 16.02
N GLU A 101 -2.99 -0.79 15.00
CA GLU A 101 -1.53 -0.79 15.15
C GLU A 101 -0.95 0.62 15.24
N GLU A 102 0.18 0.74 15.93
CA GLU A 102 0.87 2.02 16.18
C GLU A 102 1.19 2.76 14.87
N ALA A 103 1.61 2.03 13.84
CA ALA A 103 1.93 2.61 12.53
C ALA A 103 0.73 3.31 11.88
N HIS A 104 -0.50 2.77 12.03
CA HIS A 104 -1.73 3.40 11.57
C HIS A 104 -2.06 4.66 12.37
N LEU A 105 -1.99 4.57 13.70
CA LEU A 105 -2.29 5.71 14.58
C LEU A 105 -1.33 6.87 14.32
N LEU A 106 -0.06 6.59 14.06
CA LEU A 106 0.93 7.60 13.70
C LEU A 106 0.61 8.27 12.36
N PHE A 107 0.23 7.49 11.34
CA PHE A 107 -0.21 8.02 10.05
C PHE A 107 -1.39 8.99 10.21
N ILE A 108 -2.39 8.61 11.02
CA ILE A 108 -3.54 9.48 11.30
C ILE A 108 -3.07 10.79 11.95
N GLU A 109 -2.22 10.74 12.98
CA GLU A 109 -1.70 11.94 13.63
C GLU A 109 -0.91 12.85 12.67
N GLU A 110 -0.12 12.27 11.79
CA GLU A 110 0.70 13.02 10.84
C GLU A 110 -0.11 13.69 9.71
N CYS A 111 -1.30 13.17 9.39
CA CYS A 111 -2.02 13.54 8.16
C CYS A 111 -3.48 13.96 8.34
N LYS A 112 -4.11 13.74 9.50
CA LYS A 112 -5.55 14.01 9.70
C LYS A 112 -6.00 15.43 9.39
N ASP A 113 -5.11 16.39 9.47
CA ASP A 113 -5.39 17.79 9.16
C ASP A 113 -5.53 18.07 7.65
N LEU A 114 -5.06 17.16 6.80
CA LEU A 114 -5.03 17.34 5.35
C LEU A 114 -6.36 17.08 4.68
N TRP A 115 -7.14 16.11 5.17
CA TRP A 115 -8.40 15.73 4.54
C TRP A 115 -9.63 16.33 5.23
N GLU A 116 -10.67 16.54 4.45
CA GLU A 116 -12.01 16.94 4.92
C GLU A 116 -12.98 15.76 4.92
N ARG A 117 -12.68 14.71 4.14
CA ARG A 117 -13.52 13.53 4.00
C ARG A 117 -12.67 12.30 3.75
N VAL A 118 -13.05 11.19 4.37
CA VAL A 118 -12.52 9.84 4.09
C VAL A 118 -13.70 8.90 3.95
N VAL A 119 -13.65 8.03 2.94
CA VAL A 119 -14.65 6.97 2.75
C VAL A 119 -13.92 5.64 2.65
N VAL A 120 -14.44 4.65 3.34
CA VAL A 120 -13.90 3.28 3.36
C VAL A 120 -14.94 2.32 2.80
N TYR A 121 -14.50 1.43 1.92
CA TYR A 121 -15.26 0.29 1.43
C TYR A 121 -14.48 -0.99 1.75
N ASP A 122 -15.04 -1.81 2.62
CA ASP A 122 -14.49 -3.11 2.98
C ASP A 122 -15.28 -4.22 2.31
N SER A 123 -14.58 -5.23 1.80
CA SER A 123 -15.21 -6.33 1.09
C SER A 123 -14.55 -7.65 1.43
N PHE A 124 -15.37 -8.67 1.64
CA PHE A 124 -14.89 -10.06 1.64
C PHE A 124 -14.74 -10.56 0.21
N GLY A 125 -13.68 -11.32 -0.06
CA GLY A 125 -13.56 -12.07 -1.29
C GLY A 125 -14.62 -13.16 -1.41
N LEU A 126 -15.02 -13.48 -2.65
CA LEU A 126 -15.99 -14.54 -2.95
C LEU A 126 -15.30 -15.90 -3.13
#